data_f8f5b8333baa7423453c1186d1f6b2a2
#
_entry.id   f8f5b8333baa7423453c1186d1f6b2a2
#
_cell.length_a   1.000
_cell.length_b   1.000
_cell.length_c   1.000
_cell.angle_alpha   90.00
_cell.angle_beta   90.00
_cell.angle_gamma   90.00
#
_symmetry.space_group_name_H-M   'P 1'
#
loop_
_entity.id
_entity.type
_entity.pdbx_description
1 polymer ?
#
loop_
_entity_poly.entity_id
_entity_poly.type
_entity_poly.pdbx_seq_one_letter_code
_entity_poly.pdbx_strand_id
1 'polypeptide(L)'
;MSYNGIHLENSISIDKIFSIHYFEYMNTFSFEGESHDFWEFICVDKGEVGVTAGSEHLILKKGDLLFHPPNEFHAVKATGEIAPNLMVVSFGCQDEAMQFFQKRHFKIDKTEHNLLAEIIAEARWCFDCRLDDPYLQNMPLKKPDRFGAQQMIRLHLEHLLIHLIRRYSRPSSSTEPASPEPLKSTKEKNDMETLRQIIEYLEVHLNGHVTIEQICRDNIIGRSQLQKLFKERCGLGIIEYFSHMKINAAKEMIRTGRMNFTQISEHLGYTSIHYFSRQFKKTTGMTPSEYASSIKAMAEARFNGEP
;
A
#
# COMPACT_ATOMS: atom_id res chain seq x y z
N MET A 1 34.05 32.59 -18.45
CA MET A 1 32.60 32.33 -18.63
C MET A 1 31.95 32.50 -17.26
N SER A 2 30.92 33.35 -17.14
CA SER A 2 30.14 33.45 -15.92
C SER A 2 28.85 32.64 -16.13
N TYR A 3 28.50 31.80 -15.16
CA TYR A 3 27.24 31.06 -15.14
C TYR A 3 26.26 31.79 -14.22
N ASN A 4 25.06 32.04 -14.72
CA ASN A 4 23.97 32.57 -13.90
C ASN A 4 23.10 31.41 -13.39
N GLY A 5 23.07 31.23 -12.07
CA GLY A 5 22.16 30.23 -11.44
C GLY A 5 20.74 30.77 -11.39
N ILE A 6 19.77 29.85 -11.40
CA ILE A 6 18.35 30.12 -11.19
C ILE A 6 17.97 29.53 -9.84
N HIS A 7 17.30 30.31 -8.99
CA HIS A 7 16.71 29.80 -7.75
C HIS A 7 15.45 28.99 -8.08
N LEU A 8 15.37 27.79 -7.51
CA LEU A 8 14.18 26.96 -7.60
C LEU A 8 13.21 27.31 -6.47
N GLU A 9 11.96 27.50 -6.82
CA GLU A 9 10.88 27.79 -5.88
C GLU A 9 10.13 26.52 -5.48
N ASN A 10 9.69 26.44 -4.22
CA ASN A 10 8.82 25.39 -3.74
C ASN A 10 7.36 25.77 -3.98
N SER A 11 6.62 24.95 -4.71
CA SER A 11 5.18 25.13 -4.95
C SER A 11 4.33 24.46 -3.86
N ILE A 12 4.88 23.42 -3.23
CA ILE A 12 4.32 22.71 -2.08
C ILE A 12 5.48 22.34 -1.16
N SER A 13 5.33 22.57 0.13
CA SER A 13 6.31 22.22 1.13
C SER A 13 5.66 21.52 2.32
N ILE A 14 6.05 20.27 2.55
CA ILE A 14 5.60 19.49 3.69
C ILE A 14 6.58 19.71 4.83
N ASP A 15 6.10 20.23 5.96
CA ASP A 15 6.91 20.54 7.12
C ASP A 15 6.85 19.45 8.21
N LYS A 16 5.73 18.73 8.31
CA LYS A 16 5.49 17.73 9.35
C LYS A 16 4.78 16.49 8.82
N ILE A 17 5.11 15.34 9.38
CA ILE A 17 4.32 14.10 9.29
C ILE A 17 3.78 13.82 10.70
N PHE A 18 2.47 13.64 10.81
CA PHE A 18 1.81 13.24 12.05
C PHE A 18 1.67 11.71 12.12
N SER A 19 1.23 11.09 11.02
CA SER A 19 1.15 9.64 10.93
C SER A 19 1.33 9.13 9.50
N ILE A 20 1.84 7.92 9.39
CA ILE A 20 1.85 7.12 8.15
C ILE A 20 1.40 5.72 8.51
N HIS A 21 0.26 5.30 7.98
CA HIS A 21 -0.34 4.02 8.24
C HIS A 21 -0.53 3.19 6.98
N TYR A 22 -0.41 1.89 7.14
CA TYR A 22 -0.89 0.91 6.16
C TYR A 22 -1.69 -0.15 6.89
N PHE A 23 -3.01 -0.05 6.80
CA PHE A 23 -3.94 -0.90 7.51
C PHE A 23 -4.44 -2.06 6.64
N GLU A 24 -4.51 -3.23 7.25
CA GLU A 24 -5.20 -4.41 6.72
C GLU A 24 -6.41 -4.68 7.62
N TYR A 25 -7.52 -4.06 7.33
CA TYR A 25 -8.72 -4.17 8.17
C TYR A 25 -9.54 -5.43 7.90
N MET A 26 -10.37 -5.82 8.86
CA MET A 26 -11.45 -6.80 8.66
C MET A 26 -12.59 -6.16 7.85
N ASN A 27 -13.41 -7.01 7.21
CA ASN A 27 -14.62 -6.55 6.51
C ASN A 27 -15.73 -6.03 7.45
N THR A 28 -15.53 -6.12 8.76
CA THR A 28 -16.43 -5.59 9.81
C THR A 28 -15.88 -4.36 10.51
N PHE A 29 -14.73 -3.83 10.06
CA PHE A 29 -14.07 -2.69 10.67
C PHE A 29 -14.95 -1.43 10.62
N SER A 30 -14.98 -0.67 11.72
CA SER A 30 -15.58 0.66 11.82
C SER A 30 -14.69 1.57 12.64
N PHE A 31 -14.46 2.76 12.15
CA PHE A 31 -13.83 3.86 12.84
C PHE A 31 -14.86 4.97 12.97
N GLU A 32 -15.21 5.32 14.21
CA GLU A 32 -16.29 6.26 14.51
C GLU A 32 -15.99 7.70 14.06
N GLY A 33 -14.73 8.00 13.83
CA GLY A 33 -14.31 9.26 13.24
C GLY A 33 -13.56 10.18 14.20
N GLU A 34 -12.90 11.15 13.59
CA GLU A 34 -12.13 12.18 14.27
C GLU A 34 -12.12 13.47 13.44
N SER A 35 -11.55 14.53 14.03
CA SER A 35 -11.27 15.79 13.37
C SER A 35 -9.98 16.36 13.96
N HIS A 36 -9.10 16.87 13.12
CA HIS A 36 -7.78 17.40 13.51
C HIS A 36 -7.39 18.59 12.62
N ASP A 37 -6.41 19.38 13.03
CA ASP A 37 -6.01 20.63 12.38
C ASP A 37 -4.93 20.52 11.30
N PHE A 38 -4.76 19.31 10.75
CA PHE A 38 -3.79 19.01 9.68
C PHE A 38 -4.46 18.24 8.53
N TRP A 39 -3.75 18.15 7.42
CA TRP A 39 -4.19 17.39 6.25
C TRP A 39 -4.03 15.89 6.48
N GLU A 40 -4.99 15.13 5.99
CA GLU A 40 -4.91 13.68 5.89
C GLU A 40 -5.39 13.23 4.52
N PHE A 41 -4.84 12.14 4.02
CA PHE A 41 -5.47 11.44 2.92
C PHE A 41 -5.64 9.96 3.23
N ILE A 42 -6.69 9.39 2.66
CA ILE A 42 -6.95 7.96 2.63
C ILE A 42 -6.86 7.45 1.18
N CYS A 43 -6.07 6.39 0.96
CA CYS A 43 -5.98 5.68 -0.31
C CYS A 43 -6.36 4.23 -0.14
N VAL A 44 -7.24 3.71 -1.00
CA VAL A 44 -7.65 2.30 -0.99
C VAL A 44 -6.70 1.50 -1.88
N ASP A 45 -5.82 0.70 -1.27
CA ASP A 45 -4.91 -0.20 -2.00
C ASP A 45 -5.63 -1.48 -2.45
N LYS A 46 -6.54 -2.01 -1.60
CA LYS A 46 -7.37 -3.18 -1.91
C LYS A 46 -8.77 -3.05 -1.31
N GLY A 47 -9.73 -3.76 -1.94
CA GLY A 47 -11.10 -3.81 -1.47
C GLY A 47 -11.86 -2.50 -1.67
N GLU A 48 -12.80 -2.24 -0.77
CA GLU A 48 -13.62 -1.04 -0.76
C GLU A 48 -13.98 -0.63 0.67
N VAL A 49 -14.27 0.65 0.86
CA VAL A 49 -14.56 1.21 2.18
C VAL A 49 -15.53 2.37 2.08
N GLY A 50 -16.48 2.44 3.00
CA GLY A 50 -17.32 3.63 3.21
C GLY A 50 -16.53 4.68 4.00
N VAL A 51 -16.52 5.90 3.51
CA VAL A 51 -15.87 7.06 4.15
C VAL A 51 -16.91 8.15 4.36
N THR A 52 -16.94 8.71 5.57
CA THR A 52 -17.63 9.96 5.86
C THR A 52 -16.60 11.08 5.79
N ALA A 53 -16.88 12.14 5.02
CA ALA A 53 -16.06 13.33 4.88
C ALA A 53 -16.96 14.56 5.08
N GLY A 54 -16.91 15.18 6.25
CA GLY A 54 -17.83 16.21 6.67
C GLY A 54 -19.28 15.70 6.65
N SER A 55 -20.10 16.21 5.74
CA SER A 55 -21.49 15.78 5.55
C SER A 55 -21.69 14.76 4.42
N GLU A 56 -20.62 14.40 3.70
CA GLU A 56 -20.70 13.49 2.56
C GLU A 56 -20.37 12.04 2.98
N HIS A 57 -21.07 11.08 2.35
CA HIS A 57 -20.79 9.66 2.51
C HIS A 57 -20.40 9.07 1.16
N LEU A 58 -19.22 8.52 1.07
CA LEU A 58 -18.62 8.00 -0.15
C LEU A 58 -18.25 6.54 0.01
N ILE A 59 -18.31 5.77 -1.07
CA ILE A 59 -17.71 4.45 -1.14
C ILE A 59 -16.45 4.56 -2.00
N LEU A 60 -15.30 4.42 -1.37
CA LEU A 60 -14.02 4.39 -2.05
C LEU A 60 -13.65 2.95 -2.42
N LYS A 61 -13.12 2.75 -3.62
CA LYS A 61 -12.69 1.46 -4.16
C LYS A 61 -11.20 1.46 -4.45
N LYS A 62 -10.63 0.29 -4.68
CA LYS A 62 -9.21 0.14 -5.04
C LYS A 62 -8.75 1.23 -6.01
N GLY A 63 -7.69 1.94 -5.63
CA GLY A 63 -7.09 3.04 -6.37
C GLY A 63 -7.76 4.40 -6.17
N ASP A 64 -8.78 4.50 -5.34
CA ASP A 64 -9.36 5.78 -4.96
C ASP A 64 -8.54 6.44 -3.85
N LEU A 65 -8.40 7.75 -3.97
CA LEU A 65 -7.67 8.61 -3.04
C LEU A 65 -8.56 9.81 -2.68
N LEU A 66 -8.75 10.06 -1.40
CA LEU A 66 -9.53 11.16 -0.86
C LEU A 66 -8.72 11.93 0.16
N PHE A 67 -8.78 13.26 0.12
CA PHE A 67 -8.14 14.14 1.10
C PHE A 67 -9.16 14.70 2.08
N HIS A 68 -8.77 14.72 3.35
CA HIS A 68 -9.47 15.39 4.44
C HIS A 68 -8.71 16.67 4.78
N PRO A 69 -9.31 17.85 4.55
CA PRO A 69 -8.71 19.12 4.95
C PRO A 69 -8.73 19.29 6.48
N PRO A 70 -7.91 20.20 7.04
CA PRO A 70 -7.92 20.52 8.45
C PRO A 70 -9.34 20.82 8.97
N ASN A 71 -9.66 20.25 10.14
CA ASN A 71 -10.93 20.39 10.86
C ASN A 71 -12.16 19.75 10.18
N GLU A 72 -12.00 18.96 9.12
CA GLU A 72 -13.06 18.14 8.58
C GLU A 72 -13.26 16.89 9.45
N PHE A 73 -14.50 16.66 9.89
CA PHE A 73 -14.83 15.38 10.53
C PHE A 73 -14.81 14.27 9.49
N HIS A 74 -14.10 13.19 9.79
CA HIS A 74 -14.03 12.01 8.91
C HIS A 74 -14.11 10.72 9.69
N ALA A 75 -14.77 9.72 9.10
CA ALA A 75 -14.96 8.40 9.65
C ALA A 75 -14.81 7.32 8.56
N VAL A 76 -14.49 6.11 8.94
CA VAL A 76 -14.24 5.01 8.02
C VAL A 76 -14.99 3.77 8.45
N LYS A 77 -15.71 3.11 7.52
CA LYS A 77 -16.44 1.88 7.80
C LYS A 77 -16.30 0.90 6.65
N ALA A 78 -15.91 -0.32 6.95
CA ALA A 78 -15.90 -1.39 5.94
C ALA A 78 -17.31 -1.68 5.43
N THR A 79 -17.44 -2.03 4.15
CA THR A 79 -18.74 -2.31 3.50
C THR A 79 -19.33 -3.66 3.90
N GLY A 80 -18.55 -4.53 4.53
CA GLY A 80 -18.95 -5.89 4.93
C GLY A 80 -18.67 -6.96 3.87
N GLU A 81 -18.37 -6.59 2.62
CA GLU A 81 -18.15 -7.53 1.53
C GLU A 81 -16.67 -7.88 1.35
N ILE A 82 -15.83 -6.90 1.09
CA ILE A 82 -14.41 -7.07 0.81
C ILE A 82 -13.61 -6.31 1.88
N ALA A 83 -12.71 -7.02 2.53
CA ALA A 83 -11.84 -6.44 3.55
C ALA A 83 -10.87 -5.40 2.93
N PRO A 84 -10.86 -4.14 3.39
CA PRO A 84 -10.05 -3.08 2.80
C PRO A 84 -8.60 -3.09 3.28
N ASN A 85 -7.67 -2.76 2.37
CA ASN A 85 -6.34 -2.27 2.72
C ASN A 85 -6.29 -0.78 2.46
N LEU A 86 -5.93 -0.03 3.48
CA LEU A 86 -5.93 1.42 3.45
C LEU A 86 -4.54 1.96 3.76
N MET A 87 -4.09 2.92 2.97
CA MET A 87 -2.98 3.77 3.31
C MET A 87 -3.53 5.12 3.78
N VAL A 88 -3.11 5.55 4.97
CA VAL A 88 -3.49 6.84 5.56
C VAL A 88 -2.22 7.60 5.88
N VAL A 89 -2.15 8.85 5.44
CA VAL A 89 -1.01 9.74 5.73
C VAL A 89 -1.54 11.08 6.19
N SER A 90 -1.09 11.48 7.39
CA SER A 90 -1.44 12.75 8.01
C SER A 90 -0.22 13.66 8.04
N PHE A 91 -0.33 14.88 7.52
CA PHE A 91 0.80 15.77 7.31
C PHE A 91 0.43 17.25 7.43
N GLY A 92 1.44 18.08 7.76
CA GLY A 92 1.35 19.54 7.80
C GLY A 92 1.74 20.14 6.45
N CYS A 93 0.85 21.01 5.93
CA CYS A 93 1.12 21.85 4.76
C CYS A 93 0.20 23.07 4.80
N GLN A 94 0.77 24.27 4.67
CA GLN A 94 0.02 25.53 4.71
C GLN A 94 -0.07 26.23 3.34
N ASP A 95 0.49 25.61 2.28
CA ASP A 95 0.51 26.19 0.95
C ASP A 95 -0.89 26.29 0.34
N GLU A 96 -1.17 27.40 -0.35
CA GLU A 96 -2.46 27.62 -1.03
C GLU A 96 -2.79 26.54 -2.06
N ALA A 97 -1.78 25.91 -2.65
CA ALA A 97 -1.93 24.80 -3.57
C ALA A 97 -2.74 23.62 -2.99
N MET A 98 -2.78 23.47 -1.66
CA MET A 98 -3.57 22.44 -0.98
C MET A 98 -5.08 22.64 -1.14
N GLN A 99 -5.56 23.84 -1.43
CA GLN A 99 -6.99 24.09 -1.72
C GLN A 99 -7.48 23.26 -2.91
N PHE A 100 -6.56 22.87 -3.82
CA PHE A 100 -6.88 21.99 -4.94
C PHE A 100 -7.46 20.64 -4.51
N PHE A 101 -7.09 20.14 -3.34
CA PHE A 101 -7.48 18.83 -2.84
C PHE A 101 -8.80 18.82 -2.07
N GLN A 102 -9.34 20.00 -1.71
CA GLN A 102 -10.60 20.10 -0.97
C GLN A 102 -11.77 19.57 -1.79
N LYS A 103 -12.60 18.71 -1.18
CA LYS A 103 -13.83 18.15 -1.79
C LYS A 103 -13.57 17.48 -3.15
N ARG A 104 -12.42 16.87 -3.33
CA ARG A 104 -12.06 16.16 -4.55
C ARG A 104 -11.70 14.72 -4.25
N HIS A 105 -12.18 13.87 -5.12
CA HIS A 105 -11.88 12.46 -5.18
C HIS A 105 -10.98 12.20 -6.39
N PHE A 106 -9.93 11.41 -6.18
CA PHE A 106 -8.92 11.11 -7.19
C PHE A 106 -8.87 9.62 -7.46
N LYS A 107 -8.54 9.25 -8.68
CA LYS A 107 -8.17 7.89 -9.05
C LYS A 107 -6.68 7.87 -9.31
N ILE A 108 -5.93 7.11 -8.52
CA ILE A 108 -4.47 7.04 -8.69
C ILE A 108 -4.09 6.19 -9.91
N ASP A 109 -3.02 6.60 -10.57
CA ASP A 109 -2.37 5.82 -11.62
C ASP A 109 -1.15 5.03 -11.07
N LYS A 110 -0.40 4.41 -11.98
CA LYS A 110 0.78 3.63 -11.63
C LYS A 110 1.90 4.46 -10.99
N THR A 111 2.07 5.71 -11.43
CA THR A 111 3.11 6.62 -10.90
C THR A 111 2.79 6.97 -9.45
N GLU A 112 1.56 7.36 -9.20
CA GLU A 112 1.08 7.72 -7.86
C GLU A 112 1.09 6.51 -6.92
N HIS A 113 0.68 5.33 -7.41
CA HIS A 113 0.78 4.09 -6.65
C HIS A 113 2.23 3.77 -6.24
N ASN A 114 3.20 3.96 -7.16
CA ASN A 114 4.61 3.75 -6.84
C ASN A 114 5.11 4.75 -5.78
N LEU A 115 4.73 6.03 -5.87
CA LEU A 115 5.11 7.05 -4.88
C LEU A 115 4.55 6.71 -3.49
N LEU A 116 3.30 6.24 -3.42
CA LEU A 116 2.70 5.76 -2.18
C LEU A 116 3.45 4.56 -1.59
N ALA A 117 3.85 3.60 -2.43
CA ALA A 117 4.63 2.44 -2.00
C ALA A 117 6.02 2.86 -1.46
N GLU A 118 6.70 3.84 -2.09
CA GLU A 118 7.98 4.37 -1.62
C GLU A 118 7.82 5.11 -0.28
N ILE A 119 6.75 5.87 -0.07
CA ILE A 119 6.46 6.51 1.23
C ILE A 119 6.37 5.45 2.34
N ILE A 120 5.64 4.35 2.11
CA ILE A 120 5.54 3.25 3.09
C ILE A 120 6.89 2.56 3.30
N ALA A 121 7.66 2.34 2.24
CA ALA A 121 8.99 1.72 2.32
C ALA A 121 9.95 2.57 3.15
N GLU A 122 10.02 3.87 2.90
CA GLU A 122 10.86 4.79 3.68
C GLU A 122 10.36 4.94 5.13
N ALA A 123 9.05 4.99 5.36
CA ALA A 123 8.49 5.03 6.71
C ALA A 123 8.90 3.81 7.55
N ARG A 124 8.93 2.61 6.97
CA ARG A 124 9.41 1.39 7.65
C ARG A 124 10.89 1.45 8.02
N TRP A 125 11.71 2.20 7.28
CA TRP A 125 13.11 2.43 7.61
C TRP A 125 13.31 3.58 8.63
N CYS A 126 12.47 4.58 8.56
CA CYS A 126 12.57 5.80 9.35
C CYS A 126 12.06 5.62 10.78
N PHE A 127 10.93 4.94 10.95
CA PHE A 127 10.20 4.90 12.22
C PHE A 127 10.29 3.55 12.93
N ASP A 128 10.44 3.59 14.25
CA ASP A 128 10.46 2.41 15.14
C ASP A 128 9.07 2.18 15.73
N CYS A 129 8.11 1.95 14.84
CA CYS A 129 6.74 1.66 15.20
C CYS A 129 6.08 0.75 14.15
N ARG A 130 4.94 0.19 14.50
CA ARG A 130 4.09 -0.55 13.57
C ARG A 130 3.23 0.42 12.80
N LEU A 131 3.26 0.37 11.46
CA LEU A 131 2.43 1.24 10.61
C LEU A 131 0.95 0.78 10.55
N ASP A 132 0.64 -0.38 11.10
CA ASP A 132 -0.71 -0.95 11.20
C ASP A 132 -1.33 -0.78 12.60
N ASP A 133 -0.76 0.09 13.45
CA ASP A 133 -1.30 0.42 14.77
C ASP A 133 -2.22 1.64 14.67
N PRO A 134 -3.54 1.50 14.83
CA PRO A 134 -4.49 2.61 14.75
C PRO A 134 -4.45 3.56 15.96
N TYR A 135 -3.73 3.19 17.02
CA TYR A 135 -3.56 4.00 18.25
C TYR A 135 -2.23 4.72 18.30
N LEU A 136 -1.47 4.67 17.22
CA LEU A 136 -0.17 5.29 17.14
C LEU A 136 -0.31 6.82 17.23
N GLN A 137 0.07 7.38 18.38
CA GLN A 137 0.08 8.83 18.60
C GLN A 137 1.43 9.47 18.31
N ASN A 138 2.49 8.68 18.23
CA ASN A 138 3.84 9.15 18.01
C ASN A 138 4.60 8.18 17.10
N MET A 139 5.40 8.73 16.21
CA MET A 139 6.25 7.95 15.31
C MET A 139 7.72 8.14 15.72
N PRO A 140 8.24 7.34 16.69
CA PRO A 140 9.62 7.45 17.13
C PRO A 140 10.58 7.09 16.00
N LEU A 141 11.65 7.87 15.86
CA LEU A 141 12.68 7.61 14.85
C LEU A 141 13.54 6.41 15.25
N LYS A 142 13.86 5.56 14.30
CA LYS A 142 14.86 4.49 14.48
C LYS A 142 16.25 5.04 14.72
N LYS A 143 17.04 4.32 15.52
CA LYS A 143 18.43 4.66 15.80
C LYS A 143 19.31 3.42 15.62
N PRO A 144 20.31 3.44 14.71
CA PRO A 144 20.60 4.53 13.75
C PRO A 144 19.51 4.65 12.69
N ASP A 145 19.23 5.86 12.22
CA ASP A 145 18.33 6.11 11.11
C ASP A 145 19.03 5.83 9.76
N ARG A 146 18.24 5.57 8.74
CA ARG A 146 18.74 5.50 7.37
C ARG A 146 18.96 6.91 6.84
N PHE A 147 20.16 7.18 6.31
CA PHE A 147 20.47 8.49 5.73
C PHE A 147 19.39 8.97 4.76
N GLY A 148 18.82 10.13 5.02
CA GLY A 148 17.85 10.79 4.16
C GLY A 148 16.43 10.21 4.16
N ALA A 149 16.09 9.21 4.99
CA ALA A 149 14.77 8.58 4.98
C ALA A 149 13.63 9.59 5.20
N GLN A 150 13.75 10.48 6.17
CA GLN A 150 12.76 11.55 6.42
C GLN A 150 12.63 12.49 5.20
N GLN A 151 13.74 12.85 4.57
CA GLN A 151 13.73 13.67 3.36
C GLN A 151 13.08 12.95 2.20
N MET A 152 13.32 11.64 2.04
CA MET A 152 12.69 10.85 0.97
C MET A 152 11.17 10.75 1.16
N ILE A 153 10.67 10.56 2.38
CA ILE A 153 9.23 10.63 2.68
C ILE A 153 8.66 11.96 2.19
N ARG A 154 9.28 13.08 2.56
CA ARG A 154 8.85 14.41 2.13
C ARG A 154 8.87 14.57 0.62
N LEU A 155 9.96 14.20 -0.05
CA LEU A 155 10.10 14.32 -1.50
C LEU A 155 9.07 13.48 -2.26
N HIS A 156 8.79 12.25 -1.82
CA HIS A 156 7.77 11.41 -2.44
C HIS A 156 6.37 11.96 -2.23
N LEU A 157 6.07 12.51 -1.05
CA LEU A 157 4.77 13.13 -0.76
C LEU A 157 4.56 14.41 -1.57
N GLU A 158 5.55 15.33 -1.60
CA GLU A 158 5.51 16.53 -2.42
C GLU A 158 5.37 16.19 -3.92
N HIS A 159 6.10 15.19 -4.40
CA HIS A 159 5.99 14.70 -5.77
C HIS A 159 4.59 14.17 -6.06
N LEU A 160 4.00 13.36 -5.16
CA LEU A 160 2.63 12.85 -5.29
C LEU A 160 1.62 14.00 -5.46
N LEU A 161 1.69 15.00 -4.58
CA LEU A 161 0.78 16.15 -4.59
C LEU A 161 0.92 16.97 -5.88
N ILE A 162 2.15 17.28 -6.29
CA ILE A 162 2.42 18.02 -7.54
C ILE A 162 1.95 17.23 -8.75
N HIS A 163 2.18 15.90 -8.77
CA HIS A 163 1.75 15.03 -9.88
C HIS A 163 0.24 15.01 -10.01
N LEU A 164 -0.50 14.87 -8.90
CA LEU A 164 -1.97 14.91 -8.87
C LEU A 164 -2.49 16.26 -9.41
N ILE A 165 -1.97 17.39 -8.92
CA ILE A 165 -2.36 18.72 -9.40
C ILE A 165 -2.15 18.82 -10.92
N ARG A 166 -0.97 18.48 -11.42
CA ARG A 166 -0.64 18.53 -12.84
C ARG A 166 -1.55 17.67 -13.68
N ARG A 167 -1.85 16.44 -13.22
CA ARG A 167 -2.68 15.50 -13.95
C ARG A 167 -4.15 15.94 -14.01
N TYR A 168 -4.69 16.43 -12.92
CA TYR A 168 -6.11 16.80 -12.83
C TYR A 168 -6.40 18.27 -13.17
N SER A 169 -5.38 19.11 -13.34
CA SER A 169 -5.52 20.49 -13.86
C SER A 169 -5.47 20.58 -15.37
N ARG A 170 -5.12 19.50 -16.08
CA ARG A 170 -5.07 19.53 -17.56
C ARG A 170 -6.49 19.59 -18.12
N PRO A 171 -6.80 20.53 -19.04
CA PRO A 171 -8.07 20.49 -19.77
C PRO A 171 -8.12 19.21 -20.63
N SER A 172 -9.28 18.57 -20.71
CA SER A 172 -9.53 17.30 -21.42
C SER A 172 -9.20 17.30 -22.92
N SER A 173 -8.72 18.41 -23.48
CA SER A 173 -8.44 18.62 -24.91
C SER A 173 -6.96 18.75 -25.27
N SER A 174 -6.03 18.67 -24.31
CA SER A 174 -4.61 18.75 -24.65
C SER A 174 -4.05 17.33 -24.87
N THR A 175 -3.90 16.94 -26.13
CA THR A 175 -3.05 15.85 -26.60
C THR A 175 -1.56 16.25 -26.45
N GLU A 176 -1.11 16.58 -25.25
CA GLU A 176 0.33 16.52 -24.99
C GLU A 176 0.69 15.06 -24.72
N PRO A 177 1.75 14.56 -25.35
CA PRO A 177 2.21 13.21 -25.10
C PRO A 177 2.52 13.10 -23.60
N ALA A 178 2.03 12.01 -23.00
CA ALA A 178 2.45 11.61 -21.66
C ALA A 178 3.96 11.79 -21.55
N SER A 179 4.45 12.33 -20.43
CA SER A 179 5.89 12.48 -20.18
C SER A 179 6.59 11.24 -20.71
N PRO A 180 7.63 11.37 -21.55
CA PRO A 180 8.25 10.20 -22.15
C PRO A 180 8.64 9.25 -21.03
N GLU A 181 7.99 8.07 -21.01
CA GLU A 181 8.50 6.99 -20.17
C GLU A 181 9.99 6.86 -20.51
N PRO A 182 10.88 6.81 -19.51
CA PRO A 182 12.28 6.59 -19.79
C PRO A 182 12.38 5.41 -20.75
N LEU A 183 13.09 5.59 -21.87
CA LEU A 183 13.23 4.59 -22.93
C LEU A 183 13.77 3.29 -22.31
N LYS A 184 12.84 2.45 -21.87
CA LYS A 184 13.18 1.11 -21.37
C LYS A 184 13.77 0.34 -22.55
N SER A 185 14.93 -0.24 -22.34
CA SER A 185 15.54 -1.10 -23.36
C SER A 185 14.55 -2.20 -23.76
N THR A 186 14.60 -2.68 -24.98
CA THR A 186 13.75 -3.78 -25.46
C THR A 186 13.81 -4.99 -24.53
N LYS A 187 14.99 -5.23 -23.91
CA LYS A 187 15.23 -6.26 -22.94
C LYS A 187 14.43 -6.02 -21.64
N GLU A 188 14.39 -4.79 -21.14
CA GLU A 188 13.62 -4.46 -19.91
C GLU A 188 12.12 -4.61 -20.11
N LYS A 189 11.61 -4.24 -21.29
CA LYS A 189 10.19 -4.47 -21.65
C LYS A 189 9.87 -5.98 -21.68
N ASN A 190 10.75 -6.77 -22.26
CA ASN A 190 10.58 -8.23 -22.36
C ASN A 190 10.67 -8.90 -20.98
N ASP A 191 11.61 -8.48 -20.12
CA ASP A 191 11.76 -8.98 -18.75
C ASP A 191 10.51 -8.67 -17.90
N MET A 192 9.95 -7.46 -18.04
CA MET A 192 8.74 -7.06 -17.32
C MET A 192 7.50 -7.83 -17.78
N GLU A 193 7.36 -8.06 -19.07
CA GLU A 193 6.25 -8.86 -19.62
C GLU A 193 6.36 -10.33 -19.18
N THR A 194 7.55 -10.91 -19.24
CA THR A 194 7.83 -12.27 -18.75
C THR A 194 7.54 -12.39 -17.25
N LEU A 195 7.95 -11.39 -16.45
CA LEU A 195 7.65 -11.37 -15.02
C LEU A 195 6.14 -11.33 -14.76
N ARG A 196 5.40 -10.50 -15.48
CA ARG A 196 3.94 -10.38 -15.37
C ARG A 196 3.25 -11.72 -15.68
N GLN A 197 3.62 -12.37 -16.77
CA GLN A 197 3.07 -13.68 -17.18
C GLN A 197 3.31 -14.75 -16.12
N ILE A 198 4.52 -14.77 -15.52
CA ILE A 198 4.83 -15.74 -14.47
C ILE A 198 4.06 -15.43 -13.18
N ILE A 199 3.87 -14.17 -12.81
CA ILE A 199 3.06 -13.81 -11.64
C ILE A 199 1.61 -14.23 -11.85
N GLU A 200 1.01 -13.98 -13.02
CA GLU A 200 -0.34 -14.44 -13.38
C GLU A 200 -0.45 -15.95 -13.32
N TYR A 201 0.56 -16.67 -13.82
CA TYR A 201 0.63 -18.13 -13.70
C TYR A 201 0.62 -18.58 -12.23
N LEU A 202 1.42 -17.94 -11.36
CA LEU A 202 1.47 -18.25 -9.93
C LEU A 202 0.14 -17.94 -9.22
N GLU A 203 -0.56 -16.87 -9.61
CA GLU A 203 -1.88 -16.51 -9.07
C GLU A 203 -2.92 -17.61 -9.35
N VAL A 204 -2.95 -18.13 -10.57
CA VAL A 204 -3.85 -19.25 -10.95
C VAL A 204 -3.53 -20.52 -10.15
N HIS A 205 -2.28 -20.71 -9.73
CA HIS A 205 -1.82 -21.91 -9.03
C HIS A 205 -1.72 -21.73 -7.49
N LEU A 206 -2.28 -20.67 -6.91
CA LEU A 206 -2.21 -20.41 -5.47
C LEU A 206 -2.73 -21.56 -4.60
N ASN A 207 -3.72 -22.30 -5.09
CA ASN A 207 -4.35 -23.40 -4.39
C ASN A 207 -3.58 -24.73 -4.49
N GLY A 208 -2.46 -24.74 -5.22
CA GLY A 208 -1.66 -25.94 -5.48
C GLY A 208 -0.23 -25.85 -4.99
N HIS A 209 0.54 -26.87 -5.31
CA HIS A 209 1.98 -26.90 -5.15
C HIS A 209 2.62 -26.75 -6.52
N VAL A 210 3.53 -25.81 -6.68
CA VAL A 210 4.23 -25.55 -7.93
C VAL A 210 5.74 -25.72 -7.71
N THR A 211 6.39 -26.46 -8.58
CA THR A 211 7.86 -26.62 -8.58
C THR A 211 8.52 -25.67 -9.58
N ILE A 212 9.81 -25.40 -9.39
CA ILE A 212 10.57 -24.56 -10.33
C ILE A 212 10.54 -25.17 -11.73
N GLU A 213 10.63 -26.50 -11.83
CA GLU A 213 10.60 -27.24 -13.09
C GLU A 213 9.27 -27.10 -13.83
N GLN A 214 8.14 -27.09 -13.11
CA GLN A 214 6.82 -26.82 -13.68
C GLN A 214 6.74 -25.39 -14.18
N ILE A 215 7.14 -24.40 -13.37
CA ILE A 215 7.13 -22.99 -13.79
C ILE A 215 7.97 -22.80 -15.05
N CYS A 216 9.16 -23.37 -15.11
CA CYS A 216 10.05 -23.25 -16.26
C CYS A 216 9.43 -23.84 -17.53
N ARG A 217 8.84 -25.03 -17.43
CA ARG A 217 8.22 -25.73 -18.56
C ARG A 217 7.02 -24.98 -19.08
N ASP A 218 6.11 -24.60 -18.18
CA ASP A 218 4.81 -24.05 -18.55
C ASP A 218 4.92 -22.60 -19.06
N ASN A 219 5.99 -21.88 -18.66
CA ASN A 219 6.27 -20.51 -19.12
C ASN A 219 7.43 -20.43 -20.13
N ILE A 220 7.95 -21.56 -20.58
CA ILE A 220 9.04 -21.65 -21.60
C ILE A 220 10.26 -20.77 -21.20
N ILE A 221 10.68 -20.83 -19.95
CA ILE A 221 11.79 -20.05 -19.41
C ILE A 221 12.86 -20.94 -18.78
N GLY A 222 14.13 -20.63 -19.02
CA GLY A 222 15.24 -21.33 -18.38
C GLY A 222 15.33 -21.08 -16.88
N ARG A 223 15.68 -22.09 -16.08
CA ARG A 223 15.78 -22.01 -14.61
C ARG A 223 16.65 -20.84 -14.13
N SER A 224 17.84 -20.67 -14.75
CA SER A 224 18.75 -19.58 -14.39
C SER A 224 18.19 -18.21 -14.71
N GLN A 225 17.49 -18.08 -15.84
CA GLN A 225 16.82 -16.84 -16.24
C GLN A 225 15.66 -16.50 -15.28
N LEU A 226 14.84 -17.50 -14.92
CA LEU A 226 13.75 -17.36 -13.97
C LEU A 226 14.25 -16.87 -12.60
N GLN A 227 15.28 -17.53 -12.06
CA GLN A 227 15.86 -17.15 -10.76
C GLN A 227 16.46 -15.74 -10.78
N LYS A 228 17.20 -15.41 -11.85
CA LYS A 228 17.78 -14.09 -12.05
C LYS A 228 16.71 -13.02 -12.13
N LEU A 229 15.66 -13.25 -12.93
CA LEU A 229 14.54 -12.30 -13.13
C LEU A 229 13.86 -11.95 -11.79
N PHE A 230 13.51 -12.97 -10.99
CA PHE A 230 12.85 -12.72 -9.70
C PHE A 230 13.79 -12.08 -8.69
N LYS A 231 15.09 -12.47 -8.65
CA LYS A 231 16.04 -11.85 -7.74
C LYS A 231 16.31 -10.38 -8.07
N GLU A 232 16.41 -10.04 -9.35
CA GLU A 232 16.70 -8.68 -9.79
C GLU A 232 15.46 -7.75 -9.69
N ARG A 233 14.26 -8.28 -9.96
CA ARG A 233 13.03 -7.47 -10.03
C ARG A 233 12.21 -7.47 -8.74
N CYS A 234 12.24 -8.57 -7.98
CA CYS A 234 11.43 -8.73 -6.75
C CYS A 234 12.29 -8.81 -5.49
N GLY A 235 13.62 -8.88 -5.59
CA GLY A 235 14.53 -9.05 -4.47
C GLY A 235 14.51 -10.44 -3.83
N LEU A 236 13.59 -11.31 -4.23
CA LEU A 236 13.30 -12.64 -3.66
C LEU A 236 13.54 -13.76 -4.69
N GLY A 237 13.76 -14.98 -4.22
CA GLY A 237 13.66 -16.16 -5.05
C GLY A 237 12.21 -16.48 -5.40
N ILE A 238 11.95 -17.12 -6.57
CA ILE A 238 10.59 -17.37 -7.05
C ILE A 238 9.73 -18.19 -6.07
N ILE A 239 10.27 -19.22 -5.42
CA ILE A 239 9.54 -20.04 -4.45
C ILE A 239 9.21 -19.22 -3.19
N GLU A 240 10.12 -18.36 -2.77
CA GLU A 240 9.88 -17.44 -1.66
C GLU A 240 8.80 -16.40 -2.03
N TYR A 241 8.86 -15.84 -3.23
CA TYR A 241 7.83 -14.95 -3.78
C TYR A 241 6.46 -15.64 -3.80
N PHE A 242 6.37 -16.88 -4.30
CA PHE A 242 5.14 -17.66 -4.30
C PHE A 242 4.64 -17.95 -2.88
N SER A 243 5.53 -18.24 -1.93
CA SER A 243 5.15 -18.38 -0.52
C SER A 243 4.54 -17.09 0.04
N HIS A 244 5.11 -15.92 -0.27
CA HIS A 244 4.54 -14.63 0.11
C HIS A 244 3.16 -14.40 -0.49
N MET A 245 2.94 -14.76 -1.77
CA MET A 245 1.62 -14.68 -2.41
C MET A 245 0.58 -15.53 -1.66
N LYS A 246 0.92 -16.78 -1.31
CA LYS A 246 0.03 -17.65 -0.51
C LYS A 246 -0.27 -17.08 0.86
N ILE A 247 0.72 -16.52 1.56
CA ILE A 247 0.50 -15.89 2.86
C ILE A 247 -0.38 -14.66 2.75
N ASN A 248 -0.23 -13.85 1.70
CA ASN A 248 -1.10 -12.71 1.45
C ASN A 248 -2.56 -13.17 1.17
N ALA A 249 -2.75 -14.24 0.40
CA ALA A 249 -4.07 -14.83 0.20
C ALA A 249 -4.65 -15.38 1.52
N ALA A 250 -3.82 -16.01 2.37
CA ALA A 250 -4.25 -16.46 3.70
C ALA A 250 -4.71 -15.30 4.58
N LYS A 251 -3.99 -14.17 4.58
CA LYS A 251 -4.38 -12.96 5.31
C LYS A 251 -5.77 -12.46 4.89
N GLU A 252 -6.04 -12.44 3.58
CA GLU A 252 -7.37 -12.09 3.05
C GLU A 252 -8.46 -13.04 3.54
N MET A 253 -8.21 -14.37 3.50
CA MET A 253 -9.18 -15.37 3.96
C MET A 253 -9.44 -15.26 5.47
N ILE A 254 -8.40 -14.99 6.27
CA ILE A 254 -8.53 -14.75 7.72
C ILE A 254 -9.40 -13.51 7.97
N ARG A 255 -9.17 -12.42 7.22
CA ARG A 255 -9.89 -11.15 7.37
C ARG A 255 -11.36 -11.24 6.98
N THR A 256 -11.71 -12.10 6.03
CA THR A 256 -13.11 -12.36 5.66
C THR A 256 -13.83 -13.28 6.66
N GLY A 257 -13.11 -14.03 7.49
CA GLY A 257 -13.66 -14.91 8.52
C GLY A 257 -14.51 -16.08 8.01
N ARG A 258 -14.52 -16.34 6.68
CA ARG A 258 -15.35 -17.37 6.04
C ARG A 258 -14.80 -18.79 6.21
N MET A 259 -13.51 -18.92 6.50
CA MET A 259 -12.80 -20.19 6.63
C MET A 259 -12.02 -20.24 7.94
N ASN A 260 -11.95 -21.41 8.56
CA ASN A 260 -11.02 -21.65 9.66
C ASN A 260 -9.59 -21.90 9.15
N PHE A 261 -8.60 -21.90 10.04
CA PHE A 261 -7.18 -22.02 9.65
C PHE A 261 -6.84 -23.35 8.95
N THR A 262 -7.53 -24.43 9.30
CA THR A 262 -7.37 -25.75 8.64
C THR A 262 -7.86 -25.65 7.20
N GLN A 263 -9.05 -25.11 6.99
CA GLN A 263 -9.62 -24.91 5.64
C GLN A 263 -8.75 -23.96 4.79
N ILE A 264 -8.21 -22.88 5.37
CA ILE A 264 -7.28 -21.97 4.67
C ILE A 264 -6.00 -22.71 4.26
N SER A 265 -5.43 -23.50 5.19
CA SER A 265 -4.23 -24.30 4.92
C SER A 265 -4.45 -25.28 3.76
N GLU A 266 -5.55 -26.01 3.78
CA GLU A 266 -5.93 -26.96 2.73
C GLU A 266 -6.21 -26.25 1.40
N HIS A 267 -6.99 -25.17 1.42
CA HIS A 267 -7.31 -24.39 0.23
C HIS A 267 -6.06 -23.85 -0.49
N LEU A 268 -5.06 -23.43 0.29
CA LEU A 268 -3.79 -22.93 -0.26
C LEU A 268 -2.77 -24.06 -0.55
N GLY A 269 -3.19 -25.32 -0.48
CA GLY A 269 -2.37 -26.48 -0.84
C GLY A 269 -1.17 -26.71 0.07
N TYR A 270 -1.26 -26.34 1.36
CA TYR A 270 -0.25 -26.69 2.36
C TYR A 270 -0.43 -28.15 2.81
N THR A 271 0.67 -28.86 3.01
CA THR A 271 0.67 -30.27 3.43
C THR A 271 0.18 -30.48 4.85
N SER A 272 0.23 -29.46 5.69
CA SER A 272 -0.32 -29.47 7.05
C SER A 272 -0.53 -28.07 7.60
N ILE A 273 -1.47 -27.93 8.53
CA ILE A 273 -1.71 -26.69 9.27
C ILE A 273 -0.48 -26.21 10.06
N HIS A 274 0.36 -27.14 10.55
CA HIS A 274 1.58 -26.80 11.25
C HIS A 274 2.63 -26.18 10.31
N TYR A 275 2.75 -26.69 9.10
CA TYR A 275 3.65 -26.13 8.08
C TYR A 275 3.14 -24.75 7.64
N PHE A 276 1.84 -24.62 7.39
CA PHE A 276 1.19 -23.34 7.11
C PHE A 276 1.47 -22.31 8.22
N SER A 277 1.21 -22.65 9.49
CA SER A 277 1.43 -21.72 10.61
C SER A 277 2.88 -21.27 10.75
N ARG A 278 3.85 -22.16 10.50
CA ARG A 278 5.27 -21.79 10.49
C ARG A 278 5.62 -20.84 9.35
N GLN A 279 5.11 -21.10 8.14
CA GLN A 279 5.34 -20.22 6.98
C GLN A 279 4.67 -18.86 7.19
N PHE A 280 3.46 -18.85 7.71
CA PHE A 280 2.75 -17.62 8.05
C PHE A 280 3.54 -16.79 9.06
N LYS A 281 3.99 -17.40 10.17
CA LYS A 281 4.80 -16.71 11.19
C LYS A 281 6.15 -16.23 10.64
N LYS A 282 6.81 -17.02 9.79
CA LYS A 282 8.07 -16.63 9.15
C LYS A 282 7.89 -15.38 8.28
N THR A 283 6.79 -15.28 7.57
CA THR A 283 6.52 -14.18 6.63
C THR A 283 5.96 -12.93 7.31
N THR A 284 5.11 -13.09 8.34
CA THR A 284 4.35 -11.99 8.97
C THR A 284 4.88 -11.60 10.36
N GLY A 285 5.72 -12.43 10.96
CA GLY A 285 6.15 -12.28 12.36
C GLY A 285 5.16 -12.86 13.38
N MET A 286 3.93 -13.21 12.98
CA MET A 286 2.84 -13.69 13.85
C MET A 286 2.30 -15.03 13.36
N THR A 287 1.74 -15.84 14.27
CA THR A 287 0.92 -17.00 13.88
C THR A 287 -0.40 -16.54 13.24
N PRO A 288 -1.10 -17.41 12.49
CA PRO A 288 -2.44 -17.07 11.97
C PRO A 288 -3.42 -16.63 13.06
N SER A 289 -3.36 -17.25 14.25
CA SER A 289 -4.22 -16.90 15.39
C SER A 289 -3.86 -15.54 16.00
N GLU A 290 -2.57 -15.25 16.19
CA GLU A 290 -2.09 -13.94 16.65
C GLU A 290 -2.48 -12.84 15.67
N TYR A 291 -2.35 -13.09 14.37
CA TYR A 291 -2.77 -12.17 13.32
C TYR A 291 -4.29 -11.93 13.36
N ALA A 292 -5.10 -12.99 13.43
CA ALA A 292 -6.56 -12.86 13.53
C ALA A 292 -6.98 -12.07 14.80
N SER A 293 -6.32 -12.33 15.93
CA SER A 293 -6.59 -11.59 17.17
C SER A 293 -6.16 -10.12 17.07
N SER A 294 -5.03 -9.82 16.43
CA SER A 294 -4.56 -8.44 16.28
C SER A 294 -5.52 -7.59 15.45
N ILE A 295 -5.99 -8.12 14.31
CA ILE A 295 -6.96 -7.39 13.48
C ILE A 295 -8.35 -7.30 14.11
N LYS A 296 -8.75 -8.30 14.91
CA LYS A 296 -10.01 -8.26 15.66
C LYS A 296 -9.93 -7.22 16.79
N ALA A 297 -8.84 -7.19 17.54
CA ALA A 297 -8.61 -6.18 18.57
C ALA A 297 -8.63 -4.75 17.98
N MET A 298 -8.07 -4.56 16.77
CA MET A 298 -8.16 -3.28 16.05
C MET A 298 -9.62 -2.89 15.71
N ALA A 299 -10.49 -3.87 15.46
CA ALA A 299 -11.90 -3.62 15.19
C ALA A 299 -12.73 -3.37 16.49
N GLU A 300 -12.37 -4.00 17.62
CA GLU A 300 -13.14 -3.99 18.87
C GLU A 300 -12.68 -2.92 19.88
N ALA A 301 -11.41 -2.51 19.88
CA ALA A 301 -10.85 -1.65 20.92
C ALA A 301 -11.42 -0.22 20.92
N ARG A 302 -12.18 0.18 19.89
CA ARG A 302 -12.92 1.45 19.84
C ARG A 302 -14.37 1.35 20.31
N PHE A 303 -14.90 0.15 20.54
CA PHE A 303 -16.23 0.00 21.16
C PHE A 303 -16.20 0.22 22.69
N ASN A 304 -15.02 0.17 23.33
CA ASN A 304 -14.85 0.26 24.77
C ASN A 304 -14.04 1.48 25.24
N GLY A 305 -13.82 2.45 24.37
CA GLY A 305 -13.19 3.73 24.75
C GLY A 305 -14.18 4.60 25.50
N GLU A 306 -14.15 4.54 26.82
CA GLU A 306 -14.68 5.60 27.66
C GLU A 306 -13.85 6.88 27.48
N PRO A 307 -14.45 8.08 27.75
CA PRO A 307 -14.05 9.40 27.28
C PRO A 307 -12.68 9.86 27.72
#